data_6d0ebaa21ef1997c7915e9512361ae02
#
_entry.id   6d0ebaa21ef1997c7915e9512361ae02
#
_cell.length_a   1.000
_cell.length_b   1.000
_cell.length_c   1.000
_cell.angle_alpha   90.00
_cell.angle_beta   90.00
_cell.angle_gamma   90.00
#
_symmetry.space_group_name_H-M   'P 1'
#
loop_
_entity.id
_entity.type
_entity.pdbx_description
1 polymer ?
#
loop_
_entity_poly.entity_id
_entity_poly.type
_entity_poly.pdbx_seq_one_letter_code
_entity_poly.pdbx_strand_id
1 'polypeptide(L)'
;MNDHNNTTDLPADAVIVGIDWANAEHVLCLIEPDGRSEIDTLQQSPETIDEWAAQLQRRFPGKTIAIALEQSKGALIYALMKYKHFLLYPINPKQLARYREALHPSGGKDDPTDAALLAQFLQHHAGQLRPWKPDTTATRTLAGYTELRRKIVEERKRLGQQLTSRLKLYFPLSAQLFPRNIERTAALLKRWGTLAQLKRAHPKTLRTFLKQQGLRNVQKQTELIETIRAAVPLTTDAAIVEPNALFAQLLAKQIEQLNQTVGQFDKQIAELVAEHDDAALYRILPGAGDALVPRLIVALGSDRDRYQLAEEISCHSGIAPVTRQSGKTRHVSRRYACPKFLRQTFHEFADQARKWSAWSKAFYNMKRAAGFHHHAAVRALAYKWIRIIFRLWKTHTLYDENVYIKQLKKRNSPVVKFLENA
;
A
#
# COMPACT_ATOMS: atom_id res chain seq x y z
N MET A 1 -12.44 -3.48 -32.56
CA MET A 1 -11.05 -3.32 -33.00
C MET A 1 -10.73 -1.85 -32.84
N ASN A 2 -10.09 -1.46 -31.78
CA ASN A 2 -9.65 -0.08 -31.57
C ASN A 2 -8.13 -0.11 -31.52
N ASP A 3 -7.52 0.40 -32.57
CA ASP A 3 -6.10 0.68 -32.63
C ASP A 3 -5.73 1.77 -31.59
N HIS A 4 -5.32 1.32 -30.42
CA HIS A 4 -4.63 2.15 -29.44
C HIS A 4 -3.20 1.61 -29.26
N ASN A 5 -2.48 1.53 -30.39
CA ASN A 5 -1.06 1.25 -30.40
C ASN A 5 -0.28 2.54 -30.10
N ASN A 6 -0.11 2.84 -28.82
CA ASN A 6 1.01 3.65 -28.33
C ASN A 6 2.04 2.71 -27.68
N THR A 7 2.33 1.59 -28.36
CA THR A 7 3.42 0.70 -28.05
C THR A 7 4.66 1.31 -28.69
N THR A 8 5.61 1.73 -27.88
CA THR A 8 6.96 2.05 -28.35
C THR A 8 7.63 0.73 -28.67
N ASP A 9 7.55 0.29 -29.94
CA ASP A 9 8.40 -0.79 -30.42
C ASP A 9 9.85 -0.37 -30.16
N LEU A 10 10.64 -1.28 -29.64
CA LEU A 10 12.06 -1.02 -29.49
C LEU A 10 12.68 -0.81 -30.88
N PRO A 11 13.63 0.15 -31.03
CA PRO A 11 14.41 0.25 -32.25
C PRO A 11 15.02 -1.10 -32.62
N ALA A 12 15.08 -1.40 -33.92
CA ALA A 12 15.63 -2.68 -34.40
C ALA A 12 17.11 -2.88 -34.00
N ASP A 13 17.80 -1.79 -33.72
CA ASP A 13 19.19 -1.78 -33.25
C ASP A 13 19.34 -1.60 -31.73
N ALA A 14 18.26 -1.79 -30.96
CA ALA A 14 18.32 -1.73 -29.50
C ALA A 14 19.14 -2.87 -28.94
N VAL A 15 19.90 -2.56 -27.89
CA VAL A 15 20.58 -3.56 -27.04
C VAL A 15 19.62 -3.97 -25.94
N ILE A 16 19.48 -5.28 -25.73
CA ILE A 16 18.56 -5.81 -24.73
C ILE A 16 19.35 -6.45 -23.59
N VAL A 17 19.01 -6.14 -22.35
CA VAL A 17 19.62 -6.71 -21.17
C VAL A 17 18.54 -7.33 -20.28
N GLY A 18 18.67 -8.61 -19.94
CA GLY A 18 17.89 -9.23 -18.89
C GLY A 18 18.70 -9.28 -17.60
N ILE A 19 18.13 -8.88 -16.47
CA ILE A 19 18.82 -8.90 -15.18
C ILE A 19 18.04 -9.75 -14.19
N ASP A 20 18.62 -10.88 -13.79
CA ASP A 20 18.16 -11.62 -12.62
C ASP A 20 18.81 -11.04 -11.37
N TRP A 21 17.96 -10.55 -10.48
CA TRP A 21 18.40 -9.76 -9.31
C TRP A 21 18.69 -10.63 -8.10
N ALA A 22 19.86 -10.40 -7.48
CA ALA A 22 20.19 -10.95 -6.17
C ALA A 22 20.79 -9.87 -5.24
N ASN A 23 20.98 -10.21 -3.96
CA ASN A 23 21.42 -9.22 -2.96
C ASN A 23 22.86 -8.74 -3.13
N ALA A 24 23.74 -9.60 -3.61
CA ALA A 24 25.18 -9.32 -3.71
C ALA A 24 25.63 -9.20 -5.17
N GLU A 25 25.21 -10.07 -6.03
CA GLU A 25 25.64 -10.17 -7.42
C GLU A 25 24.45 -10.52 -8.30
N HIS A 26 24.24 -9.79 -9.38
CA HIS A 26 23.20 -10.00 -10.38
C HIS A 26 23.77 -10.79 -11.55
N VAL A 27 22.96 -11.65 -12.14
CA VAL A 27 23.30 -12.28 -13.42
C VAL A 27 22.65 -11.49 -14.56
N LEU A 28 23.44 -11.20 -15.58
CA LEU A 28 23.06 -10.43 -16.75
C LEU A 28 23.03 -11.32 -17.98
N CYS A 29 22.05 -11.11 -18.85
CA CYS A 29 22.08 -11.59 -20.23
C CYS A 29 21.95 -10.39 -21.15
N LEU A 30 22.98 -10.11 -21.94
CA LEU A 30 22.98 -9.05 -22.95
C LEU A 30 22.76 -9.66 -24.32
N ILE A 31 21.83 -9.11 -25.09
CA ILE A 31 21.57 -9.46 -26.51
C ILE A 31 21.89 -8.25 -27.37
N GLU A 32 22.87 -8.41 -28.24
CA GLU A 32 23.25 -7.38 -29.22
C GLU A 32 22.27 -7.31 -30.40
N PRO A 33 22.25 -6.22 -31.16
CA PRO A 33 21.37 -6.09 -32.34
C PRO A 33 21.57 -7.14 -33.42
N ASP A 34 22.76 -7.73 -33.52
CA ASP A 34 23.06 -8.81 -34.45
C ASP A 34 22.64 -10.20 -33.96
N GLY A 35 22.04 -10.28 -32.77
CA GLY A 35 21.55 -11.49 -32.15
C GLY A 35 22.56 -12.25 -31.30
N ARG A 36 23.81 -11.80 -31.21
CA ARG A 36 24.78 -12.38 -30.26
C ARG A 36 24.34 -12.14 -28.83
N SER A 37 24.49 -13.17 -28.00
CA SER A 37 24.17 -13.07 -26.57
C SER A 37 25.38 -13.42 -25.71
N GLU A 38 25.52 -12.73 -24.60
CA GLU A 38 26.54 -13.00 -23.60
C GLU A 38 25.93 -13.00 -22.21
N ILE A 39 26.47 -13.83 -21.33
CA ILE A 39 26.10 -13.88 -19.91
C ILE A 39 27.26 -13.28 -19.13
N ASP A 40 26.94 -12.42 -18.18
CA ASP A 40 27.89 -11.73 -17.30
C ASP A 40 27.32 -11.59 -15.90
N THR A 41 28.12 -11.09 -14.98
CA THR A 41 27.69 -10.80 -13.61
C THR A 41 27.95 -9.33 -13.25
N LEU A 42 27.11 -8.79 -12.37
CA LEU A 42 27.21 -7.42 -11.91
C LEU A 42 27.07 -7.35 -10.38
N GLN A 43 28.12 -6.91 -9.71
CA GLN A 43 28.09 -6.73 -8.26
C GLN A 43 27.14 -5.61 -7.86
N GLN A 44 26.39 -5.81 -6.77
CA GLN A 44 25.46 -4.81 -6.21
C GLN A 44 26.27 -3.73 -5.44
N SER A 45 27.13 -3.00 -6.12
CA SER A 45 27.78 -1.82 -5.59
C SER A 45 27.51 -0.59 -6.47
N PRO A 46 27.44 0.61 -5.91
CA PRO A 46 27.25 1.83 -6.69
C PRO A 46 28.33 2.02 -7.76
N GLU A 47 29.56 1.74 -7.40
CA GLU A 47 30.75 1.92 -8.25
C GLU A 47 30.72 0.98 -9.45
N THR A 48 30.42 -0.31 -9.20
CA THR A 48 30.38 -1.32 -10.25
C THR A 48 29.21 -1.08 -11.21
N ILE A 49 28.05 -0.66 -10.67
CA ILE A 49 26.88 -0.30 -11.51
C ILE A 49 27.19 0.93 -12.37
N ASP A 50 27.89 1.94 -11.83
CA ASP A 50 28.30 3.12 -12.60
C ASP A 50 29.28 2.77 -13.72
N GLU A 51 30.28 1.95 -13.40
CA GLU A 51 31.25 1.49 -14.38
C GLU A 51 30.62 0.67 -15.50
N TRP A 52 29.76 -0.27 -15.14
CA TRP A 52 29.00 -1.10 -16.10
C TRP A 52 28.11 -0.23 -17.01
N ALA A 53 27.39 0.75 -16.45
CA ALA A 53 26.57 1.65 -17.26
C ALA A 53 27.41 2.49 -18.24
N ALA A 54 28.59 2.97 -17.78
CA ALA A 54 29.53 3.70 -18.64
C ALA A 54 30.15 2.80 -19.70
N GLN A 55 30.46 1.54 -19.41
CA GLN A 55 30.97 0.56 -20.38
C GLN A 55 29.92 0.28 -21.46
N LEU A 56 28.66 0.05 -21.11
CA LEU A 56 27.58 -0.14 -22.07
C LEU A 56 27.41 1.09 -22.99
N GLN A 57 27.50 2.29 -22.44
CA GLN A 57 27.38 3.50 -23.25
C GLN A 57 28.57 3.68 -24.23
N ARG A 58 29.79 3.29 -23.82
CA ARG A 58 30.97 3.28 -24.71
C ARG A 58 30.89 2.19 -25.78
N ARG A 59 30.39 1.00 -25.43
CA ARG A 59 30.28 -0.14 -26.36
C ARG A 59 29.17 0.08 -27.40
N PHE A 60 28.09 0.78 -27.01
CA PHE A 60 26.91 0.99 -27.85
C PHE A 60 26.54 2.50 -27.95
N PRO A 61 27.39 3.33 -28.54
CA PRO A 61 27.18 4.76 -28.56
C PRO A 61 25.89 5.12 -29.35
N GLY A 62 25.03 5.93 -28.71
CA GLY A 62 23.78 6.39 -29.34
C GLY A 62 22.66 5.36 -29.44
N LYS A 63 22.89 4.10 -29.05
CA LYS A 63 21.84 3.06 -29.07
C LYS A 63 20.97 3.10 -27.83
N THR A 64 19.74 2.67 -28.01
CA THR A 64 18.80 2.43 -26.90
C THR A 64 19.19 1.14 -26.20
N ILE A 65 19.32 1.19 -24.88
CA ILE A 65 19.57 0.01 -24.03
C ILE A 65 18.30 -0.27 -23.25
N ALA A 66 17.65 -1.38 -23.56
CA ALA A 66 16.40 -1.83 -22.95
C ALA A 66 16.69 -2.91 -21.90
N ILE A 67 16.29 -2.68 -20.65
CA ILE A 67 16.64 -3.54 -19.51
C ILE A 67 15.37 -4.17 -18.94
N ALA A 68 15.28 -5.50 -19.00
CA ALA A 68 14.24 -6.30 -18.34
C ALA A 68 14.69 -6.76 -16.96
N LEU A 69 13.84 -6.57 -15.93
CA LEU A 69 14.11 -7.01 -14.55
C LEU A 69 12.80 -7.35 -13.83
N GLU A 70 12.85 -8.30 -12.87
CA GLU A 70 11.62 -8.69 -12.15
C GLU A 70 11.11 -7.64 -11.15
N GLN A 71 11.93 -6.64 -10.81
CA GLN A 71 11.61 -5.66 -9.77
C GLN A 71 11.12 -4.34 -10.36
N SER A 72 9.99 -3.86 -9.84
CA SER A 72 9.50 -2.49 -10.09
C SER A 72 9.92 -1.49 -9.01
N LYS A 73 10.55 -1.96 -7.93
CA LYS A 73 11.06 -1.17 -6.79
C LYS A 73 12.25 -1.90 -6.19
N GLY A 74 13.26 -1.18 -5.78
CA GLY A 74 14.44 -1.78 -5.13
C GLY A 74 15.73 -1.03 -5.45
N ALA A 75 16.83 -1.46 -4.84
CA ALA A 75 18.11 -0.79 -4.96
C ALA A 75 18.58 -0.69 -6.42
N LEU A 76 18.49 -1.79 -7.16
CA LEU A 76 18.95 -1.85 -8.53
C LEU A 76 18.15 -0.91 -9.46
N ILE A 77 16.81 -0.94 -9.46
CA ILE A 77 16.02 -0.06 -10.33
C ILE A 77 16.24 1.42 -9.98
N TYR A 78 16.45 1.73 -8.69
CA TYR A 78 16.76 3.10 -8.27
C TYR A 78 18.16 3.54 -8.70
N ALA A 79 19.13 2.64 -8.74
CA ALA A 79 20.46 2.92 -9.28
C ALA A 79 20.40 3.13 -10.79
N LEU A 80 19.67 2.28 -11.53
CA LEU A 80 19.57 2.33 -12.99
C LEU A 80 18.76 3.53 -13.51
N MET A 81 17.77 4.02 -12.74
CA MET A 81 16.90 5.13 -13.19
C MET A 81 17.61 6.48 -13.37
N LYS A 82 18.85 6.62 -12.89
CA LYS A 82 19.64 7.83 -13.10
C LYS A 82 20.20 7.95 -14.52
N TYR A 83 20.30 6.83 -15.26
CA TYR A 83 20.84 6.79 -16.61
C TYR A 83 19.73 6.98 -17.64
N LYS A 84 19.73 8.13 -18.31
CA LYS A 84 18.66 8.52 -19.27
C LYS A 84 18.62 7.67 -20.54
N HIS A 85 19.69 6.96 -20.86
CA HIS A 85 19.79 6.09 -22.04
C HIS A 85 19.28 4.67 -21.76
N PHE A 86 18.89 4.35 -20.52
CA PHE A 86 18.29 3.08 -20.18
C PHE A 86 16.76 3.16 -20.23
N LEU A 87 16.13 2.23 -20.92
CA LEU A 87 14.71 1.96 -20.86
C LEU A 87 14.46 0.75 -19.97
N LEU A 88 13.88 0.99 -18.79
CA LEU A 88 13.66 -0.07 -17.79
C LEU A 88 12.30 -0.72 -17.98
N TYR A 89 12.25 -2.04 -18.05
CA TYR A 89 11.03 -2.84 -18.20
C TYR A 89 10.87 -3.81 -17.02
N PRO A 90 10.13 -3.42 -15.98
CA PRO A 90 9.80 -4.34 -14.89
C PRO A 90 8.85 -5.42 -15.37
N ILE A 91 9.31 -6.67 -15.38
CA ILE A 91 8.54 -7.84 -15.77
C ILE A 91 7.85 -8.45 -14.55
N ASN A 92 6.58 -8.81 -14.70
CA ASN A 92 5.86 -9.45 -13.61
C ASN A 92 6.38 -10.88 -13.38
N PRO A 93 6.82 -11.25 -12.17
CA PRO A 93 7.35 -12.60 -11.89
C PRO A 93 6.44 -13.75 -12.33
N LYS A 94 5.11 -13.56 -12.29
CA LYS A 94 4.15 -14.55 -12.79
C LYS A 94 4.11 -14.68 -14.31
N GLN A 95 4.41 -13.60 -15.03
CA GLN A 95 4.52 -13.66 -16.48
C GLN A 95 5.80 -14.42 -16.86
N LEU A 96 6.91 -14.09 -16.22
CA LEU A 96 8.18 -14.78 -16.43
C LEU A 96 8.08 -16.27 -16.08
N ALA A 97 7.47 -16.63 -14.95
CA ALA A 97 7.27 -18.03 -14.56
C ALA A 97 6.47 -18.81 -15.62
N ARG A 98 5.39 -18.25 -16.16
CA ARG A 98 4.62 -18.88 -17.23
C ARG A 98 5.38 -18.95 -18.55
N TYR A 99 6.18 -17.96 -18.86
CA TYR A 99 7.04 -17.96 -20.05
C TYR A 99 8.10 -19.04 -19.94
N ARG A 100 8.71 -19.21 -18.74
CA ARG A 100 9.63 -20.30 -18.44
C ARG A 100 8.96 -21.67 -18.62
N GLU A 101 7.78 -21.89 -18.02
CA GLU A 101 7.02 -23.14 -18.14
C GLU A 101 6.74 -23.51 -19.61
N ALA A 102 6.49 -22.50 -20.45
CA ALA A 102 6.23 -22.72 -21.88
C ALA A 102 7.49 -23.13 -22.67
N LEU A 103 8.67 -22.59 -22.32
CA LEU A 103 9.92 -22.84 -23.05
C LEU A 103 10.77 -23.96 -22.42
N HIS A 104 10.70 -24.14 -21.11
CA HIS A 104 11.48 -25.11 -20.35
C HIS A 104 10.58 -25.99 -19.46
N PRO A 105 9.91 -27.01 -20.04
CA PRO A 105 8.97 -27.88 -19.32
C PRO A 105 9.65 -28.71 -18.20
N SER A 106 11.00 -28.88 -18.24
CA SER A 106 11.77 -29.61 -17.23
C SER A 106 11.71 -28.98 -15.84
N GLY A 107 11.27 -27.71 -15.71
CA GLY A 107 11.17 -27.00 -14.43
C GLY A 107 12.52 -26.60 -13.82
N GLY A 108 13.63 -26.77 -14.52
CA GLY A 108 14.96 -26.31 -14.09
C GLY A 108 14.97 -24.81 -13.87
N LYS A 109 15.64 -24.36 -12.81
CA LYS A 109 15.80 -22.94 -12.46
C LYS A 109 17.25 -22.69 -12.09
N ASP A 110 17.88 -21.78 -12.82
CA ASP A 110 19.18 -21.20 -12.52
C ASP A 110 19.20 -19.74 -12.95
N ASP A 111 20.07 -18.94 -12.33
CA ASP A 111 20.10 -17.49 -12.52
C ASP A 111 20.51 -17.08 -13.95
N PRO A 112 21.46 -17.76 -14.65
CA PRO A 112 21.74 -17.50 -16.06
C PRO A 112 20.54 -17.71 -16.99
N THR A 113 19.80 -18.79 -16.78
CA THR A 113 18.58 -19.07 -17.55
C THR A 113 17.51 -18.00 -17.28
N ASP A 114 17.35 -17.53 -16.04
CA ASP A 114 16.37 -16.50 -15.69
C ASP A 114 16.74 -15.14 -16.31
N ALA A 115 18.00 -14.76 -16.31
CA ALA A 115 18.49 -13.57 -16.99
C ALA A 115 18.26 -13.64 -18.51
N ALA A 116 18.56 -14.79 -19.14
CA ALA A 116 18.31 -15.03 -20.55
C ALA A 116 16.82 -14.97 -20.91
N LEU A 117 15.96 -15.58 -20.08
CA LEU A 117 14.49 -15.53 -20.25
C LEU A 117 13.94 -14.11 -20.14
N LEU A 118 14.47 -13.27 -19.23
CA LEU A 118 14.09 -11.86 -19.13
C LEU A 118 14.45 -11.08 -20.40
N ALA A 119 15.67 -11.29 -20.93
CA ALA A 119 16.10 -10.65 -22.16
C ALA A 119 15.24 -11.08 -23.36
N GLN A 120 15.03 -12.39 -23.53
CA GLN A 120 14.19 -12.96 -24.60
C GLN A 120 12.72 -12.51 -24.48
N PHE A 121 12.17 -12.47 -23.26
CA PHE A 121 10.82 -12.00 -23.02
C PHE A 121 10.66 -10.54 -23.49
N LEU A 122 11.61 -9.68 -23.15
CA LEU A 122 11.61 -8.30 -23.61
C LEU A 122 11.77 -8.22 -25.13
N GLN A 123 12.68 -8.98 -25.71
CA GLN A 123 12.93 -9.01 -27.17
C GLN A 123 11.66 -9.36 -27.96
N HIS A 124 10.91 -10.37 -27.54
CA HIS A 124 9.74 -10.86 -28.26
C HIS A 124 8.44 -10.10 -27.93
N HIS A 125 8.37 -9.44 -26.79
CA HIS A 125 7.12 -8.84 -26.28
C HIS A 125 7.23 -7.35 -25.97
N ALA A 126 8.29 -6.66 -26.40
CA ALA A 126 8.47 -5.22 -26.15
C ALA A 126 7.26 -4.38 -26.52
N GLY A 127 6.66 -4.64 -27.71
CA GLY A 127 5.44 -3.97 -28.17
C GLY A 127 4.20 -4.15 -27.30
N GLN A 128 4.20 -5.10 -26.35
CA GLN A 128 3.13 -5.33 -25.38
C GLN A 128 3.48 -4.79 -23.97
N LEU A 129 4.72 -4.31 -23.79
CA LEU A 129 5.24 -3.79 -22.54
C LEU A 129 5.33 -2.26 -22.61
N ARG A 130 5.39 -1.65 -21.45
CA ARG A 130 5.63 -0.21 -21.35
C ARG A 130 6.91 0.01 -20.54
N PRO A 131 7.82 0.86 -21.02
CA PRO A 131 8.98 1.25 -20.24
C PRO A 131 8.53 1.93 -18.95
N TRP A 132 9.21 1.62 -17.87
CA TRP A 132 8.93 2.21 -16.58
C TRP A 132 9.37 3.68 -16.57
N LYS A 133 8.43 4.57 -16.30
CA LYS A 133 8.69 5.98 -16.07
C LYS A 133 8.53 6.30 -14.59
N PRO A 134 9.56 6.89 -13.95
CA PRO A 134 9.42 7.32 -12.57
C PRO A 134 8.42 8.48 -12.48
N ASP A 135 7.63 8.50 -11.41
CA ASP A 135 6.85 9.68 -11.04
C ASP A 135 7.75 10.88 -10.75
N THR A 136 7.15 12.08 -10.66
CA THR A 136 7.88 13.27 -10.20
C THR A 136 8.53 13.03 -8.85
N THR A 137 9.59 13.76 -8.53
CA THR A 137 10.28 13.64 -7.24
C THR A 137 9.33 13.86 -6.08
N ALA A 138 8.43 14.85 -6.18
CA ALA A 138 7.41 15.11 -5.15
C ALA A 138 6.51 13.89 -4.91
N THR A 139 5.96 13.29 -5.97
CA THR A 139 5.11 12.09 -5.86
C THR A 139 5.88 10.88 -5.33
N ARG A 140 7.15 10.68 -5.75
CA ARG A 140 7.99 9.58 -5.24
C ARG A 140 8.33 9.77 -3.76
N THR A 141 8.64 11.00 -3.33
CA THR A 141 8.88 11.33 -1.93
C THR A 141 7.63 11.05 -1.09
N LEU A 142 6.47 11.52 -1.56
CA LEU A 142 5.18 11.25 -0.91
C LEU A 142 4.88 9.74 -0.83
N ALA A 143 5.20 8.98 -1.88
CA ALA A 143 5.06 7.51 -1.89
C ALA A 143 5.94 6.85 -0.82
N GLY A 144 7.19 7.28 -0.68
CA GLY A 144 8.11 6.81 0.36
C GLY A 144 7.54 7.03 1.76
N TYR A 145 7.14 8.27 2.07
CA TYR A 145 6.57 8.59 3.38
C TYR A 145 5.27 7.82 3.66
N THR A 146 4.35 7.75 2.72
CA THR A 146 3.07 7.05 2.93
C THR A 146 3.23 5.54 3.10
N GLU A 147 4.12 4.90 2.32
CA GLU A 147 4.39 3.46 2.47
C GLU A 147 5.11 3.13 3.78
N LEU A 148 6.12 3.91 4.16
CA LEU A 148 6.86 3.71 5.42
C LEU A 148 5.96 3.98 6.63
N ARG A 149 5.17 5.06 6.60
CA ARG A 149 4.17 5.33 7.63
C ARG A 149 3.21 4.14 7.82
N ARG A 150 2.74 3.55 6.73
CA ARG A 150 1.86 2.37 6.79
C ARG A 150 2.54 1.20 7.50
N LYS A 151 3.81 0.93 7.18
CA LYS A 151 4.59 -0.12 7.85
C LYS A 151 4.73 0.14 9.35
N ILE A 152 5.01 1.39 9.75
CA ILE A 152 5.12 1.80 11.16
C ILE A 152 3.79 1.58 11.89
N VAL A 153 2.66 1.94 11.28
CA VAL A 153 1.32 1.72 11.86
C VAL A 153 0.99 0.23 11.98
N GLU A 154 1.37 -0.59 11.00
CA GLU A 154 1.19 -2.06 11.07
C GLU A 154 2.03 -2.66 12.21
N GLU A 155 3.28 -2.22 12.39
CA GLU A 155 4.14 -2.65 13.48
C GLU A 155 3.58 -2.23 14.83
N ARG A 156 3.14 -0.99 14.98
CA ARG A 156 2.46 -0.51 16.19
C ARG A 156 1.25 -1.38 16.55
N LYS A 157 0.45 -1.75 15.54
CA LYS A 157 -0.71 -2.64 15.74
C LYS A 157 -0.27 -4.03 16.23
N ARG A 158 0.80 -4.58 15.68
CA ARG A 158 1.38 -5.87 16.08
C ARG A 158 1.84 -5.84 17.54
N LEU A 159 2.59 -4.80 17.91
CA LEU A 159 3.03 -4.61 19.29
C LEU A 159 1.85 -4.42 20.26
N GLY A 160 0.81 -3.68 19.84
CA GLY A 160 -0.42 -3.51 20.61
C GLY A 160 -1.15 -4.83 20.88
N GLN A 161 -1.18 -5.73 19.90
CA GLN A 161 -1.75 -7.07 20.08
C GLN A 161 -0.92 -7.93 21.03
N GLN A 162 0.41 -7.89 20.93
CA GLN A 162 1.31 -8.56 21.87
C GLN A 162 1.12 -8.02 23.28
N LEU A 163 1.09 -6.72 23.46
CA LEU A 163 0.86 -6.06 24.74
C LEU A 163 -0.46 -6.54 25.36
N THR A 164 -1.55 -6.48 24.61
CA THR A 164 -2.87 -6.93 25.09
C THR A 164 -2.85 -8.40 25.50
N SER A 165 -2.17 -9.25 24.75
CA SER A 165 -2.02 -10.68 25.10
C SER A 165 -1.27 -10.88 26.42
N ARG A 166 -0.19 -10.12 26.64
CA ARG A 166 0.58 -10.19 27.90
C ARG A 166 -0.20 -9.69 29.11
N LEU A 167 -0.92 -8.56 28.94
CA LEU A 167 -1.73 -7.99 30.03
C LEU A 167 -2.82 -8.94 30.53
N LYS A 168 -3.37 -9.78 29.67
CA LYS A 168 -4.35 -10.81 30.06
C LYS A 168 -3.79 -11.82 31.07
N LEU A 169 -2.48 -12.00 31.16
CA LEU A 169 -1.85 -12.98 32.06
C LEU A 169 -1.69 -12.47 33.48
N TYR A 170 -1.55 -11.15 33.70
CA TYR A 170 -1.26 -10.62 35.05
C TYR A 170 -1.98 -9.31 35.37
N PHE A 171 -2.34 -8.47 34.39
CA PHE A 171 -2.94 -7.16 34.63
C PHE A 171 -4.06 -6.83 33.62
N PRO A 172 -5.12 -7.68 33.53
CA PRO A 172 -6.19 -7.51 32.52
C PRO A 172 -6.94 -6.18 32.64
N LEU A 173 -7.09 -5.64 33.84
CA LEU A 173 -7.75 -4.35 34.09
C LEU A 173 -7.13 -3.22 33.26
N SER A 174 -5.81 -3.18 33.08
CA SER A 174 -5.13 -2.11 32.34
C SER A 174 -5.63 -1.97 30.91
N ALA A 175 -5.98 -3.07 30.24
CA ALA A 175 -6.58 -3.04 28.91
C ALA A 175 -8.08 -2.67 28.93
N GLN A 176 -8.78 -2.94 30.03
CA GLN A 176 -10.20 -2.62 30.22
C GLN A 176 -10.44 -1.15 30.54
N LEU A 177 -9.50 -0.48 31.24
CA LEU A 177 -9.60 0.94 31.59
C LEU A 177 -9.67 1.84 30.32
N PHE A 178 -9.01 1.44 29.23
CA PHE A 178 -8.96 2.19 27.98
C PHE A 178 -9.32 1.30 26.78
N PRO A 179 -10.57 0.84 26.65
CA PRO A 179 -10.97 -0.07 25.60
C PRO A 179 -10.67 0.55 24.22
N ARG A 180 -10.02 -0.22 23.35
CA ARG A 180 -9.61 0.16 21.99
C ARG A 180 -8.59 1.31 21.90
N ASN A 181 -8.00 1.74 23.02
CA ASN A 181 -6.99 2.80 23.02
C ASN A 181 -5.68 2.28 23.64
N ILE A 182 -4.91 1.59 22.82
CA ILE A 182 -3.63 0.97 23.23
C ILE A 182 -2.60 2.02 23.68
N GLU A 183 -2.69 3.25 23.17
CA GLU A 183 -1.77 4.34 23.49
C GLU A 183 -1.93 4.78 24.94
N ARG A 184 -3.19 4.93 25.39
CA ARG A 184 -3.48 5.23 26.81
C ARG A 184 -3.08 4.08 27.72
N THR A 185 -3.29 2.84 27.30
CA THR A 185 -2.82 1.65 28.01
C THR A 185 -1.31 1.64 28.12
N ALA A 186 -0.58 1.94 27.04
CA ALA A 186 0.87 2.05 27.05
C ALA A 186 1.36 3.16 27.99
N ALA A 187 0.73 4.33 27.96
CA ALA A 187 1.05 5.44 28.86
C ALA A 187 0.83 5.08 30.33
N LEU A 188 -0.21 4.34 30.65
CA LEU A 188 -0.46 3.84 32.00
C LEU A 188 0.64 2.88 32.45
N LEU A 189 1.01 1.92 31.62
CA LEU A 189 2.00 0.88 31.94
C LEU A 189 3.41 1.42 32.12
N LYS A 190 3.78 2.47 31.37
CA LYS A 190 5.05 3.18 31.59
C LYS A 190 5.18 3.69 33.02
N ARG A 191 4.08 4.10 33.61
CA ARG A 191 4.06 4.69 34.96
C ARG A 191 3.77 3.66 36.05
N TRP A 192 2.87 2.71 35.76
CA TRP A 192 2.44 1.65 36.68
C TRP A 192 2.38 0.33 35.93
N GLY A 193 3.45 -0.44 36.00
CA GLY A 193 3.59 -1.73 35.31
C GLY A 193 2.72 -2.84 35.88
N THR A 194 2.23 -2.69 37.12
CA THR A 194 1.41 -3.70 37.82
C THR A 194 0.19 -3.09 38.48
N LEU A 195 -0.83 -3.91 38.75
CA LEU A 195 -2.01 -3.49 39.50
C LEU A 195 -1.64 -3.00 40.91
N ALA A 196 -0.68 -3.65 41.58
CA ALA A 196 -0.23 -3.26 42.91
C ALA A 196 0.35 -1.82 42.91
N GLN A 197 1.18 -1.49 41.94
CA GLN A 197 1.70 -0.12 41.77
C GLN A 197 0.57 0.88 41.50
N LEU A 198 -0.37 0.54 40.62
CA LEU A 198 -1.51 1.39 40.29
C LEU A 198 -2.41 1.64 41.49
N LYS A 199 -2.70 0.61 42.28
CA LYS A 199 -3.50 0.74 43.54
C LYS A 199 -2.83 1.62 44.59
N ARG A 200 -1.49 1.65 44.65
CA ARG A 200 -0.74 2.51 45.59
C ARG A 200 -0.69 3.98 45.16
N ALA A 201 -1.01 4.28 43.90
CA ALA A 201 -0.94 5.64 43.40
C ALA A 201 -1.97 6.55 44.12
N HIS A 202 -1.55 7.76 44.50
CA HIS A 202 -2.44 8.73 45.16
C HIS A 202 -3.58 9.15 44.22
N PRO A 203 -4.84 9.33 44.70
CA PRO A 203 -5.99 9.70 43.87
C PRO A 203 -5.76 10.98 43.03
N LYS A 204 -5.09 11.99 43.57
CA LYS A 204 -4.71 13.22 42.85
C LYS A 204 -3.79 12.91 41.66
N THR A 205 -2.84 12.01 41.81
CA THR A 205 -1.91 11.57 40.78
C THR A 205 -2.66 10.84 39.64
N LEU A 206 -3.60 9.95 39.99
CA LEU A 206 -4.45 9.25 39.04
C LEU A 206 -5.34 10.23 38.27
N ARG A 207 -5.98 11.20 38.92
CA ARG A 207 -6.78 12.25 38.26
C ARG A 207 -5.94 13.07 37.29
N THR A 208 -4.73 13.49 37.69
CA THR A 208 -3.81 14.23 36.81
C THR A 208 -3.45 13.40 35.57
N PHE A 209 -3.11 12.13 35.75
CA PHE A 209 -2.82 11.22 34.63
C PHE A 209 -4.04 11.07 33.71
N LEU A 210 -5.23 10.78 34.22
CA LEU A 210 -6.44 10.62 33.42
C LEU A 210 -6.77 11.90 32.64
N LYS A 211 -6.58 13.07 33.25
CA LYS A 211 -6.74 14.38 32.56
C LYS A 211 -5.74 14.55 31.41
N GLN A 212 -4.48 14.19 31.63
CA GLN A 212 -3.43 14.19 30.60
C GLN A 212 -3.76 13.23 29.44
N GLN A 213 -4.44 12.11 29.74
CA GLN A 213 -4.93 11.17 28.71
C GLN A 213 -6.26 11.65 28.03
N GLY A 214 -6.68 12.88 28.24
CA GLY A 214 -7.88 13.48 27.63
C GLY A 214 -9.20 13.10 28.27
N LEU A 215 -9.18 12.44 29.42
CA LEU A 215 -10.36 12.11 30.21
C LEU A 215 -10.69 13.28 31.19
N ARG A 216 -11.44 14.27 30.70
CA ARG A 216 -11.73 15.51 31.45
C ARG A 216 -12.97 15.40 32.36
N ASN A 217 -13.87 14.45 32.10
CA ASN A 217 -15.09 14.25 32.90
C ASN A 217 -14.74 13.74 34.30
N VAL A 218 -15.05 14.52 35.32
CA VAL A 218 -14.70 14.25 36.74
C VAL A 218 -15.41 13.02 37.27
N GLN A 219 -16.70 12.82 36.94
CA GLN A 219 -17.46 11.65 37.38
C GLN A 219 -16.82 10.37 36.82
N LYS A 220 -16.50 10.33 35.53
CA LYS A 220 -15.83 9.20 34.89
C LYS A 220 -14.44 8.94 35.46
N GLN A 221 -13.70 9.98 35.85
CA GLN A 221 -12.41 9.81 36.54
C GLN A 221 -12.61 9.14 37.90
N THR A 222 -13.64 9.55 38.64
CA THR A 222 -13.97 8.95 39.96
C THR A 222 -14.35 7.49 39.81
N GLU A 223 -15.24 7.14 38.88
CA GLU A 223 -15.63 5.76 38.56
C GLU A 223 -14.41 4.88 38.22
N LEU A 224 -13.49 5.38 37.40
CA LEU A 224 -12.28 4.66 37.07
C LEU A 224 -11.33 4.46 38.27
N ILE A 225 -11.22 5.46 39.14
CA ILE A 225 -10.40 5.36 40.37
C ILE A 225 -11.01 4.34 41.32
N GLU A 226 -12.32 4.32 41.50
CA GLU A 226 -13.06 3.35 42.30
C GLU A 226 -12.86 1.93 41.74
N THR A 227 -12.98 1.77 40.40
CA THR A 227 -12.71 0.51 39.71
C THR A 227 -11.29 0.02 39.98
N ILE A 228 -10.28 0.91 39.93
CA ILE A 228 -8.88 0.55 40.24
C ILE A 228 -8.74 0.13 41.71
N ARG A 229 -9.40 0.81 42.65
CA ARG A 229 -9.31 0.49 44.10
C ARG A 229 -9.98 -0.82 44.41
N ALA A 230 -11.13 -1.11 43.82
CA ALA A 230 -11.88 -2.34 44.01
C ALA A 230 -11.25 -3.55 43.33
N ALA A 231 -10.38 -3.33 42.32
CA ALA A 231 -9.82 -4.41 41.51
C ALA A 231 -9.02 -5.42 42.34
N VAL A 232 -9.20 -6.71 42.00
CA VAL A 232 -8.45 -7.83 42.57
C VAL A 232 -7.39 -8.28 41.55
N PRO A 233 -6.15 -8.57 41.96
CA PRO A 233 -5.14 -9.08 41.03
C PRO A 233 -5.54 -10.49 40.54
N LEU A 234 -5.32 -10.75 39.24
CA LEU A 234 -5.52 -12.08 38.66
C LEU A 234 -4.57 -13.10 39.27
N THR A 235 -3.33 -12.68 39.54
CA THR A 235 -2.31 -13.45 40.23
C THR A 235 -1.37 -12.51 40.99
N THR A 236 -0.79 -13.00 42.08
CA THR A 236 0.28 -12.32 42.84
C THR A 236 1.62 -13.06 42.73
N ASP A 237 1.67 -14.14 41.95
CA ASP A 237 2.87 -14.91 41.72
C ASP A 237 3.94 -14.06 41.01
N ALA A 238 5.05 -13.81 41.69
CA ALA A 238 6.15 -13.00 41.20
C ALA A 238 6.75 -13.57 39.90
N ALA A 239 6.82 -14.90 39.77
CA ALA A 239 7.34 -15.56 38.59
C ALA A 239 6.49 -15.28 37.31
N ILE A 240 5.21 -14.92 37.48
CA ILE A 240 4.32 -14.52 36.40
C ILE A 240 4.32 -12.99 36.25
N VAL A 241 4.18 -12.26 37.34
CA VAL A 241 3.98 -10.79 37.30
C VAL A 241 5.23 -10.05 36.85
N GLU A 242 6.40 -10.34 37.39
CA GLU A 242 7.61 -9.55 37.16
C GLU A 242 8.09 -9.58 35.69
N PRO A 243 8.30 -10.77 35.08
CA PRO A 243 8.79 -10.81 33.71
C PRO A 243 7.76 -10.26 32.70
N ASN A 244 6.46 -10.50 32.94
CA ASN A 244 5.41 -9.96 32.07
C ASN A 244 5.25 -8.44 32.23
N ALA A 245 5.41 -7.89 33.44
CA ALA A 245 5.38 -6.45 33.67
C ALA A 245 6.56 -5.74 32.99
N LEU A 246 7.77 -6.30 33.13
CA LEU A 246 8.97 -5.76 32.47
C LEU A 246 8.80 -5.75 30.94
N PHE A 247 8.34 -6.86 30.37
CA PHE A 247 8.12 -6.97 28.93
C PHE A 247 6.99 -6.05 28.44
N ALA A 248 5.88 -5.93 29.20
CA ALA A 248 4.80 -5.01 28.87
C ALA A 248 5.25 -3.54 28.88
N GLN A 249 6.13 -3.16 29.81
CA GLN A 249 6.71 -1.82 29.85
C GLN A 249 7.64 -1.56 28.65
N LEU A 250 8.42 -2.56 28.21
CA LEU A 250 9.20 -2.46 26.97
C LEU A 250 8.31 -2.21 25.75
N LEU A 251 7.26 -3.04 25.58
CA LEU A 251 6.30 -2.86 24.48
C LEU A 251 5.61 -1.49 24.53
N ALA A 252 5.26 -1.01 25.73
CA ALA A 252 4.66 0.31 25.91
C ALA A 252 5.57 1.45 25.45
N LYS A 253 6.87 1.38 25.74
CA LYS A 253 7.89 2.35 25.26
C LYS A 253 8.03 2.30 23.74
N GLN A 254 8.07 1.11 23.15
CA GLN A 254 8.14 0.95 21.68
C GLN A 254 6.90 1.52 20.98
N ILE A 255 5.71 1.27 21.50
CA ILE A 255 4.44 1.82 20.97
C ILE A 255 4.48 3.36 21.01
N GLU A 256 4.94 3.95 22.10
CA GLU A 256 5.07 5.41 22.20
C GLU A 256 6.04 5.98 21.16
N GLN A 257 7.21 5.35 21.01
CA GLN A 257 8.20 5.77 20.01
C GLN A 257 7.64 5.70 18.59
N LEU A 258 6.92 4.61 18.26
CA LEU A 258 6.26 4.49 16.96
C LEU A 258 5.18 5.56 16.76
N ASN A 259 4.42 5.93 17.81
CA ASN A 259 3.43 7.02 17.73
C ASN A 259 4.09 8.38 17.43
N GLN A 260 5.21 8.69 18.09
CA GLN A 260 5.96 9.91 17.82
C GLN A 260 6.47 9.93 16.36
N THR A 261 7.00 8.81 15.89
CA THR A 261 7.46 8.66 14.50
C THR A 261 6.31 8.81 13.51
N VAL A 262 5.14 8.21 13.77
CA VAL A 262 3.94 8.41 12.93
C VAL A 262 3.58 9.89 12.85
N GLY A 263 3.62 10.63 13.97
CA GLY A 263 3.36 12.07 13.97
C GLY A 263 4.35 12.88 13.13
N GLN A 264 5.63 12.50 13.14
CA GLN A 264 6.65 13.13 12.27
C GLN A 264 6.36 12.87 10.79
N PHE A 265 6.01 11.63 10.43
CA PHE A 265 5.62 11.28 9.06
C PHE A 265 4.35 12.00 8.63
N ASP A 266 3.35 12.13 9.51
CA ASP A 266 2.10 12.84 9.22
C ASP A 266 2.37 14.32 8.90
N LYS A 267 3.29 14.97 9.62
CA LYS A 267 3.70 16.34 9.35
C LYS A 267 4.34 16.48 7.97
N GLN A 268 5.33 15.64 7.64
CA GLN A 268 5.99 15.64 6.34
C GLN A 268 5.03 15.35 5.18
N ILE A 269 4.11 14.40 5.37
CA ILE A 269 3.07 14.09 4.39
C ILE A 269 2.15 15.30 4.16
N ALA A 270 1.74 15.99 5.23
CA ALA A 270 0.88 17.16 5.12
C ALA A 270 1.54 18.30 4.33
N GLU A 271 2.83 18.55 4.59
CA GLU A 271 3.63 19.56 3.87
C GLU A 271 3.73 19.20 2.37
N LEU A 272 4.10 17.96 2.04
CA LEU A 272 4.19 17.48 0.65
C LEU A 272 2.85 17.53 -0.08
N VAL A 273 1.74 17.21 0.59
CA VAL A 273 0.40 17.30 -0.01
C VAL A 273 -0.05 18.74 -0.20
N ALA A 274 0.39 19.68 0.66
CA ALA A 274 0.04 21.08 0.49
C ALA A 274 0.59 21.69 -0.81
N GLU A 275 1.78 21.23 -1.21
CA GLU A 275 2.50 21.70 -2.41
C GLU A 275 2.23 20.85 -3.66
N HIS A 276 1.50 19.73 -3.54
CA HIS A 276 1.32 18.82 -4.66
C HIS A 276 0.22 19.26 -5.61
N ASP A 277 0.52 19.35 -6.91
CA ASP A 277 -0.38 19.84 -7.98
C ASP A 277 -1.75 19.15 -7.99
N ASP A 278 -1.76 17.85 -7.72
CA ASP A 278 -2.97 17.02 -7.74
C ASP A 278 -3.76 17.03 -6.42
N ALA A 279 -3.29 17.71 -5.38
CA ALA A 279 -3.93 17.65 -4.06
C ALA A 279 -5.40 18.08 -4.10
N ALA A 280 -5.71 19.13 -4.86
CA ALA A 280 -7.07 19.64 -5.01
C ALA A 280 -8.05 18.62 -5.59
N LEU A 281 -7.59 17.77 -6.53
CA LEU A 281 -8.42 16.73 -7.16
C LEU A 281 -8.93 15.71 -6.15
N TYR A 282 -8.14 15.42 -5.12
CA TYR A 282 -8.45 14.39 -4.14
C TYR A 282 -9.05 14.95 -2.85
N ARG A 283 -8.70 16.19 -2.47
CA ARG A 283 -9.27 16.83 -1.26
C ARG A 283 -10.78 17.04 -1.34
N ILE A 284 -11.30 17.27 -2.55
CA ILE A 284 -12.75 17.48 -2.77
C ILE A 284 -13.55 16.16 -2.69
N LEU A 285 -12.88 15.00 -2.74
CA LEU A 285 -13.56 13.72 -2.71
C LEU A 285 -14.17 13.43 -1.33
N PRO A 286 -15.44 13.00 -1.25
CA PRO A 286 -16.10 12.76 0.03
C PRO A 286 -15.40 11.69 0.84
N GLY A 287 -15.00 12.04 2.06
CA GLY A 287 -14.34 11.14 3.00
C GLY A 287 -12.86 10.87 2.71
N ALA A 288 -12.23 11.59 1.77
CA ALA A 288 -10.81 11.40 1.48
C ALA A 288 -9.90 11.76 2.66
N GLY A 289 -10.12 12.90 3.33
CA GLY A 289 -9.38 13.34 4.52
C GLY A 289 -7.84 13.26 4.40
N ASP A 290 -7.14 13.71 5.44
CA ASP A 290 -5.68 13.82 5.44
C ASP A 290 -4.96 12.48 5.31
N ALA A 291 -5.57 11.38 5.73
CA ALA A 291 -4.98 10.05 5.64
C ALA A 291 -5.11 9.42 4.24
N LEU A 292 -6.14 9.77 3.46
CA LEU A 292 -6.44 9.13 2.19
C LEU A 292 -6.01 9.95 0.98
N VAL A 293 -6.03 11.29 1.06
CA VAL A 293 -5.56 12.16 -0.02
C VAL A 293 -4.15 11.81 -0.48
N PRO A 294 -3.13 11.73 0.40
CA PRO A 294 -1.77 11.39 -0.03
C PRO A 294 -1.69 9.99 -0.67
N ARG A 295 -2.48 9.05 -0.16
CA ARG A 295 -2.51 7.68 -0.67
C ARG A 295 -3.17 7.59 -2.05
N LEU A 296 -4.18 8.39 -2.33
CA LEU A 296 -4.82 8.48 -3.65
C LEU A 296 -3.89 9.13 -4.67
N ILE A 297 -3.17 10.20 -4.29
CA ILE A 297 -2.13 10.81 -5.14
C ILE A 297 -1.09 9.75 -5.55
N VAL A 298 -0.55 9.03 -4.58
CA VAL A 298 0.47 7.98 -4.83
C VAL A 298 -0.10 6.81 -5.63
N ALA A 299 -1.37 6.46 -5.44
CA ALA A 299 -2.01 5.34 -6.13
C ALA A 299 -2.17 5.57 -7.62
N LEU A 300 -2.45 6.79 -8.05
CA LEU A 300 -2.57 7.17 -9.46
C LEU A 300 -1.21 7.59 -10.03
N GLY A 301 -0.39 8.27 -9.24
CA GLY A 301 0.88 8.83 -9.66
C GLY A 301 0.73 10.11 -10.47
N SER A 302 1.87 10.66 -10.89
CA SER A 302 1.96 11.90 -11.68
C SER A 302 1.99 11.66 -13.20
N ASP A 303 2.41 10.47 -13.64
CA ASP A 303 2.45 10.12 -15.07
C ASP A 303 1.05 9.76 -15.57
N ARG A 304 0.43 10.66 -16.34
CA ARG A 304 -0.92 10.50 -16.91
C ARG A 304 -1.03 9.37 -17.93
N ASP A 305 0.08 8.95 -18.50
CA ASP A 305 0.12 7.86 -19.48
C ASP A 305 0.30 6.48 -18.85
N ARG A 306 0.54 6.43 -17.54
CA ARG A 306 0.67 5.17 -16.79
C ARG A 306 -0.52 4.25 -16.97
N TYR A 307 -1.74 4.80 -16.98
CA TYR A 307 -2.98 4.06 -17.17
C TYR A 307 -3.78 4.66 -18.33
N GLN A 308 -4.21 3.81 -19.26
CA GLN A 308 -5.08 4.23 -20.37
C GLN A 308 -6.56 4.01 -20.00
N LEU A 309 -6.85 3.02 -19.20
CA LEU A 309 -8.20 2.64 -18.78
C LEU A 309 -8.30 2.51 -17.26
N ALA A 310 -9.46 2.86 -16.70
CA ALA A 310 -9.75 2.68 -15.28
C ALA A 310 -9.69 1.20 -14.84
N GLU A 311 -9.94 0.30 -15.78
CA GLU A 311 -9.85 -1.15 -15.59
C GLU A 311 -8.44 -1.61 -15.27
N GLU A 312 -7.41 -0.96 -15.83
CA GLU A 312 -6.01 -1.26 -15.51
C GLU A 312 -5.71 -0.98 -14.04
N ILE A 313 -6.17 0.16 -13.51
CA ILE A 313 -6.05 0.49 -12.08
C ILE A 313 -6.81 -0.52 -11.22
N SER A 314 -8.04 -0.87 -11.64
CA SER A 314 -8.88 -1.81 -10.91
C SER A 314 -8.25 -3.21 -10.85
N CYS A 315 -7.60 -3.64 -11.92
CA CYS A 315 -6.85 -4.90 -11.98
C CYS A 315 -5.57 -4.83 -11.14
N HIS A 316 -4.77 -3.78 -11.32
CA HIS A 316 -3.51 -3.59 -10.62
C HIS A 316 -3.72 -3.48 -9.09
N SER A 317 -4.73 -2.73 -8.65
CA SER A 317 -5.09 -2.60 -7.24
C SER A 317 -5.76 -3.83 -6.63
N GLY A 318 -6.14 -4.82 -7.44
CA GLY A 318 -6.86 -6.01 -6.97
C GLY A 318 -8.31 -5.75 -6.54
N ILE A 319 -8.87 -4.62 -6.95
CA ILE A 319 -10.29 -4.29 -6.74
C ILE A 319 -11.17 -5.03 -7.77
N ALA A 320 -10.73 -5.12 -9.02
CA ALA A 320 -11.42 -5.92 -10.04
C ALA A 320 -11.40 -7.41 -9.67
N PRO A 321 -12.56 -8.11 -9.77
CA PRO A 321 -12.60 -9.53 -9.57
C PRO A 321 -11.87 -10.29 -10.70
N VAL A 322 -11.55 -11.56 -10.42
CA VAL A 322 -11.11 -12.51 -11.44
C VAL A 322 -12.28 -13.42 -11.77
N THR A 323 -12.71 -13.40 -13.03
CA THR A 323 -13.72 -14.32 -13.53
C THR A 323 -13.03 -15.47 -14.24
N ARG A 324 -13.39 -16.69 -13.88
CA ARG A 324 -13.02 -17.92 -14.58
C ARG A 324 -14.31 -18.55 -15.10
N GLN A 325 -14.37 -18.83 -16.38
CA GLN A 325 -15.52 -19.44 -17.00
C GLN A 325 -15.07 -20.61 -17.86
N SER A 326 -15.71 -21.74 -17.66
CA SER A 326 -15.54 -22.93 -18.49
C SER A 326 -16.93 -23.50 -18.79
N GLY A 327 -17.30 -23.52 -20.06
CA GLY A 327 -18.64 -23.90 -20.48
C GLY A 327 -19.73 -23.04 -19.78
N LYS A 328 -20.65 -23.70 -19.10
CA LYS A 328 -21.75 -23.06 -18.35
C LYS A 328 -21.35 -22.60 -16.94
N THR A 329 -20.19 -23.03 -16.42
CA THR A 329 -19.76 -22.73 -15.05
C THR A 329 -18.97 -21.42 -15.03
N ARG A 330 -19.43 -20.46 -14.22
CA ARG A 330 -18.76 -19.17 -14.01
C ARG A 330 -18.43 -18.99 -12.54
N HIS A 331 -17.13 -18.90 -12.24
CA HIS A 331 -16.61 -18.64 -10.90
C HIS A 331 -16.00 -17.24 -10.83
N VAL A 332 -16.43 -16.43 -9.86
CA VAL A 332 -15.92 -15.08 -9.64
C VAL A 332 -15.21 -15.01 -8.28
N SER A 333 -13.92 -14.74 -8.28
CA SER A 333 -13.11 -14.66 -7.09
C SER A 333 -12.42 -13.29 -6.96
N ARG A 334 -11.97 -12.98 -5.74
CA ARG A 334 -11.12 -11.80 -5.55
C ARG A 334 -9.72 -12.03 -6.13
N ARG A 335 -9.08 -10.98 -6.59
CA ARG A 335 -7.67 -11.01 -7.00
C ARG A 335 -6.78 -11.00 -5.75
N TYR A 336 -5.96 -12.02 -5.55
CA TYR A 336 -5.07 -12.12 -4.38
C TYR A 336 -3.73 -11.42 -4.63
N ALA A 337 -3.12 -11.66 -5.78
CA ALA A 337 -1.85 -11.06 -6.16
C ALA A 337 -2.06 -9.62 -6.66
N CYS A 338 -1.78 -8.65 -5.80
CA CYS A 338 -1.83 -7.23 -6.09
C CYS A 338 -1.07 -6.45 -5.00
N PRO A 339 -0.61 -5.22 -5.28
CA PRO A 339 0.00 -4.36 -4.27
C PRO A 339 -0.97 -4.08 -3.12
N LYS A 340 -0.56 -4.48 -1.91
CA LYS A 340 -1.39 -4.30 -0.69
C LYS A 340 -1.76 -2.83 -0.47
N PHE A 341 -0.82 -1.92 -0.73
CA PHE A 341 -1.03 -0.48 -0.60
C PHE A 341 -2.19 0.02 -1.46
N LEU A 342 -2.21 -0.33 -2.75
CA LEU A 342 -3.27 0.11 -3.67
C LEU A 342 -4.63 -0.45 -3.28
N ARG A 343 -4.70 -1.76 -3.00
CA ARG A 343 -5.94 -2.41 -2.58
C ARG A 343 -6.51 -1.78 -1.33
N GLN A 344 -5.67 -1.56 -0.33
CA GLN A 344 -6.07 -0.96 0.93
C GLN A 344 -6.55 0.48 0.73
N THR A 345 -5.83 1.27 -0.08
CA THR A 345 -6.19 2.67 -0.38
C THR A 345 -7.59 2.79 -0.97
N PHE A 346 -7.89 2.07 -2.05
CA PHE A 346 -9.19 2.17 -2.69
C PHE A 346 -10.33 1.54 -1.87
N HIS A 347 -10.03 0.47 -1.13
CA HIS A 347 -11.03 -0.16 -0.26
C HIS A 347 -11.40 0.75 0.92
N GLU A 348 -10.42 1.31 1.61
CA GLU A 348 -10.66 2.23 2.74
C GLU A 348 -11.30 3.54 2.28
N PHE A 349 -10.88 4.08 1.13
CA PHE A 349 -11.51 5.25 0.56
C PHE A 349 -13.01 5.01 0.27
N ALA A 350 -13.34 3.89 -0.38
CA ALA A 350 -14.73 3.57 -0.66
C ALA A 350 -15.56 3.37 0.63
N ASP A 351 -14.98 2.78 1.68
CA ASP A 351 -15.65 2.66 2.98
C ASP A 351 -15.88 4.01 3.67
N GLN A 352 -14.96 4.95 3.53
CA GLN A 352 -15.17 6.31 4.02
C GLN A 352 -16.18 7.07 3.14
N ALA A 353 -16.03 7.02 1.81
CA ALA A 353 -16.88 7.73 0.88
C ALA A 353 -18.38 7.40 1.08
N ARG A 354 -18.75 6.16 1.40
CA ARG A 354 -20.16 5.80 1.70
C ARG A 354 -20.75 6.51 2.92
N LYS A 355 -19.93 7.11 3.78
CA LYS A 355 -20.39 7.86 4.97
C LYS A 355 -20.67 9.32 4.65
N TRP A 356 -20.08 9.85 3.58
CA TRP A 356 -20.08 11.26 3.24
C TRP A 356 -20.73 11.57 1.88
N SER A 357 -21.03 10.55 1.08
CA SER A 357 -21.63 10.69 -0.24
C SER A 357 -22.96 9.93 -0.32
N ALA A 358 -24.02 10.63 -0.70
CA ALA A 358 -25.36 10.09 -0.76
C ALA A 358 -25.47 8.93 -1.75
N TRP A 359 -24.93 9.07 -2.98
CA TRP A 359 -24.96 7.99 -3.96
C TRP A 359 -24.10 6.80 -3.58
N SER A 360 -22.96 7.05 -2.90
CA SER A 360 -22.10 5.97 -2.43
C SER A 360 -22.78 5.14 -1.36
N LYS A 361 -23.51 5.78 -0.43
CA LYS A 361 -24.33 5.11 0.58
C LYS A 361 -25.47 4.33 -0.08
N ALA A 362 -26.17 4.94 -1.03
CA ALA A 362 -27.24 4.31 -1.79
C ALA A 362 -26.75 3.07 -2.55
N PHE A 363 -25.59 3.18 -3.25
CA PHE A 363 -24.99 2.05 -3.95
C PHE A 363 -24.58 0.93 -3.00
N TYR A 364 -23.96 1.26 -1.87
CA TYR A 364 -23.61 0.28 -0.85
C TYR A 364 -24.86 -0.44 -0.31
N ASN A 365 -25.92 0.30 0.04
CA ASN A 365 -27.18 -0.26 0.53
C ASN A 365 -27.84 -1.16 -0.51
N MET A 366 -27.86 -0.77 -1.77
CA MET A 366 -28.33 -1.58 -2.89
C MET A 366 -27.56 -2.92 -2.96
N LYS A 367 -26.25 -2.92 -2.82
CA LYS A 367 -25.44 -4.15 -2.82
C LYS A 367 -25.70 -5.01 -1.59
N ARG A 368 -25.91 -4.38 -0.42
CA ARG A 368 -26.28 -5.10 0.81
C ARG A 368 -27.66 -5.77 0.69
N ALA A 369 -28.64 -5.07 0.14
CA ALA A 369 -29.96 -5.60 -0.14
C ALA A 369 -29.94 -6.78 -1.13
N ALA A 370 -28.99 -6.76 -2.07
CA ALA A 370 -28.74 -7.88 -3.00
C ALA A 370 -27.91 -9.04 -2.39
N GLY A 371 -27.74 -9.10 -1.05
CA GLY A 371 -27.07 -10.19 -0.34
C GLY A 371 -25.53 -10.11 -0.28
N PHE A 372 -24.91 -9.06 -0.79
CA PHE A 372 -23.45 -8.93 -0.71
C PHE A 372 -22.98 -8.71 0.73
N HIS A 373 -21.97 -9.46 1.19
CA HIS A 373 -21.30 -9.18 2.45
C HIS A 373 -20.62 -7.81 2.42
N HIS A 374 -20.40 -7.21 3.61
CA HIS A 374 -19.83 -5.85 3.77
C HIS A 374 -18.63 -5.59 2.86
N HIS A 375 -17.57 -6.39 2.99
CA HIS A 375 -16.34 -6.17 2.21
C HIS A 375 -16.50 -6.39 0.69
N ALA A 376 -17.48 -7.18 0.27
CA ALA A 376 -17.81 -7.36 -1.15
C ALA A 376 -18.54 -6.13 -1.70
N ALA A 377 -19.50 -5.58 -0.93
CA ALA A 377 -20.20 -4.35 -1.28
C ALA A 377 -19.25 -3.14 -1.35
N VAL A 378 -18.35 -3.00 -0.36
CA VAL A 378 -17.32 -1.93 -0.36
C VAL A 378 -16.38 -2.07 -1.58
N ARG A 379 -15.97 -3.28 -1.95
CA ARG A 379 -15.14 -3.51 -3.14
C ARG A 379 -15.85 -3.14 -4.43
N ALA A 380 -17.14 -3.48 -4.55
CA ALA A 380 -17.94 -3.07 -5.69
C ALA A 380 -18.09 -1.54 -5.78
N LEU A 381 -18.18 -0.85 -4.64
CA LEU A 381 -18.18 0.60 -4.57
C LEU A 381 -16.79 1.17 -4.96
N ALA A 382 -15.70 0.57 -4.47
CA ALA A 382 -14.34 0.97 -4.83
C ALA A 382 -14.11 0.88 -6.35
N TYR A 383 -14.63 -0.16 -7.01
CA TYR A 383 -14.56 -0.30 -8.46
C TYR A 383 -15.26 0.87 -9.19
N LYS A 384 -16.39 1.34 -8.67
CA LYS A 384 -17.07 2.53 -9.21
C LYS A 384 -16.25 3.80 -8.99
N TRP A 385 -15.71 3.98 -7.78
CA TRP A 385 -14.88 5.13 -7.45
C TRP A 385 -13.60 5.21 -8.28
N ILE A 386 -12.94 4.09 -8.55
CA ILE A 386 -11.74 4.06 -9.40
C ILE A 386 -12.04 4.67 -10.78
N ARG A 387 -13.20 4.37 -11.38
CA ARG A 387 -13.59 4.94 -12.68
C ARG A 387 -13.82 6.45 -12.62
N ILE A 388 -14.40 6.94 -11.51
CA ILE A 388 -14.60 8.38 -11.29
C ILE A 388 -13.24 9.05 -11.10
N ILE A 389 -12.43 8.54 -10.18
CA ILE A 389 -11.11 9.09 -9.85
C ILE A 389 -10.20 9.08 -11.08
N PHE A 390 -10.18 7.99 -11.86
CA PHE A 390 -9.41 7.90 -13.09
C PHE A 390 -9.79 9.03 -14.08
N ARG A 391 -11.09 9.29 -14.27
CA ARG A 391 -11.54 10.38 -15.13
C ARG A 391 -11.06 11.74 -14.61
N LEU A 392 -11.25 12.03 -13.32
CA LEU A 392 -10.81 13.29 -12.73
C LEU A 392 -9.29 13.48 -12.89
N TRP A 393 -8.52 12.42 -12.63
CA TRP A 393 -7.08 12.42 -12.77
C TRP A 393 -6.62 12.62 -14.24
N LYS A 394 -7.26 11.97 -15.23
CA LYS A 394 -6.94 12.14 -16.65
C LYS A 394 -7.30 13.54 -17.17
N THR A 395 -8.43 14.10 -16.76
CA THR A 395 -8.98 15.35 -17.30
C THR A 395 -8.69 16.58 -16.44
N HIS A 396 -8.00 16.43 -15.28
CA HIS A 396 -7.79 17.49 -14.31
C HIS A 396 -9.07 18.23 -13.87
N THR A 397 -10.21 17.54 -13.85
CA THR A 397 -11.50 18.11 -13.45
C THR A 397 -11.81 17.78 -12.00
N LEU A 398 -12.44 18.71 -11.29
CA LEU A 398 -12.88 18.50 -9.92
C LEU A 398 -14.13 17.63 -9.85
N TYR A 399 -14.28 16.89 -8.76
CA TYR A 399 -15.47 16.08 -8.51
C TYR A 399 -16.66 16.95 -8.12
N ASP A 400 -17.81 16.69 -8.76
CA ASP A 400 -19.11 17.26 -8.41
C ASP A 400 -20.13 16.13 -8.25
N GLU A 401 -20.60 15.96 -7.00
CA GLU A 401 -21.58 14.92 -6.67
C GLU A 401 -22.94 15.17 -7.34
N ASN A 402 -23.36 16.43 -7.45
CA ASN A 402 -24.64 16.77 -8.05
C ASN A 402 -24.67 16.42 -9.55
N VAL A 403 -23.56 16.69 -10.25
CA VAL A 403 -23.39 16.30 -11.65
C VAL A 403 -23.45 14.78 -11.78
N TYR A 404 -22.79 14.06 -10.89
CA TYR A 404 -22.79 12.59 -10.91
C TYR A 404 -24.19 12.02 -10.65
N ILE A 405 -24.92 12.54 -9.64
CA ILE A 405 -26.30 12.13 -9.33
C ILE A 405 -27.24 12.43 -10.50
N LYS A 406 -27.14 13.61 -11.15
CA LYS A 406 -27.90 13.92 -12.36
C LYS A 406 -27.67 12.91 -13.48
N GLN A 407 -26.41 12.46 -13.66
CA GLN A 407 -26.06 11.42 -14.63
C GLN A 407 -26.66 10.04 -14.26
N LEU A 408 -26.68 9.69 -12.97
CA LEU A 408 -27.34 8.45 -12.50
C LEU A 408 -28.83 8.47 -12.79
N LYS A 409 -29.51 9.59 -12.56
CA LYS A 409 -30.93 9.79 -12.84
C LYS A 409 -31.20 9.70 -14.36
N LYS A 410 -30.43 10.39 -15.19
CA LYS A 410 -30.55 10.37 -16.66
C LYS A 410 -30.44 8.97 -17.27
N ARG A 411 -29.62 8.10 -16.63
CA ARG A 411 -29.40 6.70 -17.09
C ARG A 411 -30.35 5.70 -16.43
N ASN A 412 -31.35 6.14 -15.69
CA ASN A 412 -32.27 5.29 -14.92
C ASN A 412 -31.52 4.23 -14.07
N SER A 413 -30.44 4.64 -13.42
CA SER A 413 -29.61 3.73 -12.63
C SER A 413 -30.42 3.15 -11.45
N PRO A 414 -30.34 1.83 -11.17
CA PRO A 414 -31.00 1.22 -10.01
C PRO A 414 -30.63 1.86 -8.66
N VAL A 415 -29.49 2.57 -8.60
CA VAL A 415 -29.04 3.29 -7.40
C VAL A 415 -30.00 4.42 -7.02
N VAL A 416 -30.71 5.00 -8.01
CA VAL A 416 -31.63 6.13 -7.78
C VAL A 416 -32.72 5.77 -6.80
N LYS A 417 -33.28 4.53 -6.88
CA LYS A 417 -34.29 4.04 -5.95
C LYS A 417 -33.81 3.99 -4.49
N PHE A 418 -32.52 3.89 -4.27
CA PHE A 418 -31.90 3.86 -2.93
C PHE A 418 -31.41 5.26 -2.48
N LEU A 419 -31.38 6.24 -3.37
CA LEU A 419 -31.07 7.64 -3.01
C LEU A 419 -32.19 8.31 -2.24
N GLU A 420 -33.45 7.97 -2.54
CA GLU A 420 -34.63 8.54 -1.93
C GLU A 420 -34.85 8.03 -0.49
N ASN A 421 -34.20 6.91 -0.14
CA ASN A 421 -34.24 6.27 1.17
C ASN A 421 -32.91 6.39 1.95
N ALA A 422 -31.99 7.24 1.54
CA ALA A 422 -30.67 7.40 2.12
C ALA A 422 -30.53 8.72 2.90
#